data_63f8ed66d21f82a08e2d1f611d57d414
#
_entry.id   63f8ed66d21f82a08e2d1f611d57d414
#
_cell.length_a   1.000
_cell.length_b   1.000
_cell.length_c   1.000
_cell.angle_alpha   90.00
_cell.angle_beta   90.00
_cell.angle_gamma   90.00
#
_symmetry.space_group_name_H-M   'P 1'
#
loop_
_entity.id
_entity.type
_entity.pdbx_description
1 polymer ?
#
loop_
_entity_poly.entity_id
_entity_poly.type
_entity_poly.pdbx_seq_one_letter_code
_entity_poly.pdbx_strand_id
1 'polypeptide(L)'
;YAGPNGHSSGSSYVVFGKASGFSATMDLSSLDGSNGFRLDGREENDFSGLSVSTASDVNGDGFDDVIVGAIGAHYAGPNDSNSGSSYVVFGKASGFSATMELSGLDGSNGFRLDGVAAYDFSGWSVSNAGDVNGDGFDDLIIGATDADSNENNSGSSYVVFGKASGFSATMELSSLDGSNGFRLDGVSAGDLTGRSVSNAGDVNGDGFDDLIVGAPRADLNGEESGSSYIIFGRSDFGRDVDFPGTAGDDELTGTKA
;
A
#
# COMPACT_ATOMS: atom_id res chain seq x y z
N TYR A 1 4.44 -7.44 23.36
CA TYR A 1 3.03 -7.60 23.06
C TYR A 1 2.84 -8.98 22.44
N ALA A 2 1.95 -9.82 22.99
CA ALA A 2 1.66 -11.13 22.42
C ALA A 2 0.57 -10.95 21.37
N GLY A 3 0.88 -11.18 20.12
CA GLY A 3 -0.09 -11.37 19.04
C GLY A 3 -0.56 -12.82 18.99
N PRO A 4 -1.63 -13.15 18.25
CA PRO A 4 -2.16 -14.50 18.16
C PRO A 4 -1.16 -15.50 17.57
N ASN A 5 -0.28 -15.06 16.69
CA ASN A 5 0.74 -15.88 16.00
C ASN A 5 2.19 -15.57 16.46
N GLY A 6 2.34 -15.11 17.70
CA GLY A 6 3.65 -14.84 18.30
C GLY A 6 3.79 -13.39 18.79
N HIS A 7 4.97 -13.09 19.35
CA HIS A 7 5.29 -11.74 19.83
C HIS A 7 5.26 -10.74 18.67
N SER A 8 4.45 -9.67 18.81
CA SER A 8 4.36 -8.60 17.80
C SER A 8 3.93 -9.06 16.40
N SER A 9 3.21 -10.18 16.24
CA SER A 9 2.65 -10.56 14.94
C SER A 9 1.65 -9.52 14.42
N GLY A 10 0.95 -8.85 15.33
CA GLY A 10 -0.02 -7.81 15.04
C GLY A 10 -1.41 -8.35 14.68
N SER A 11 -2.39 -7.48 14.78
CA SER A 11 -3.77 -7.74 14.34
C SER A 11 -4.45 -6.45 13.90
N SER A 12 -5.32 -6.56 12.92
CA SER A 12 -6.19 -5.47 12.46
C SER A 12 -7.65 -5.86 12.66
N TYR A 13 -8.52 -4.90 12.80
CA TYR A 13 -9.93 -5.12 13.07
C TYR A 13 -10.78 -4.35 12.06
N VAL A 14 -11.68 -5.03 11.38
CA VAL A 14 -12.68 -4.46 10.51
C VAL A 14 -14.00 -4.44 11.26
N VAL A 15 -14.62 -3.28 11.41
CA VAL A 15 -15.92 -3.10 12.06
C VAL A 15 -16.94 -2.70 11.02
N PHE A 16 -17.99 -3.49 10.86
CA PHE A 16 -19.02 -3.20 9.86
C PHE A 16 -19.90 -2.03 10.30
N GLY A 17 -20.14 -1.11 9.39
CA GLY A 17 -21.12 -0.05 9.56
C GLY A 17 -22.54 -0.62 9.75
N LYS A 18 -23.39 0.07 10.49
CA LYS A 18 -24.78 -0.34 10.69
C LYS A 18 -25.73 0.84 10.83
N ALA A 19 -26.92 0.70 10.27
CA ALA A 19 -27.97 1.72 10.29
C ALA A 19 -28.52 2.01 11.71
N SER A 20 -28.45 1.04 12.62
CA SER A 20 -28.95 1.18 14.01
C SER A 20 -28.06 2.05 14.91
N GLY A 21 -26.91 2.54 14.39
CA GLY A 21 -25.93 3.28 15.16
C GLY A 21 -25.07 2.40 16.07
N PHE A 22 -24.09 3.02 16.73
CA PHE A 22 -23.14 2.37 17.63
C PHE A 22 -23.36 2.82 19.07
N SER A 23 -23.00 1.97 20.02
CA SER A 23 -22.79 2.39 21.40
C SER A 23 -21.59 3.32 21.50
N ALA A 24 -21.51 4.13 22.57
CA ALA A 24 -20.37 5.01 22.79
C ALA A 24 -19.02 4.26 22.89
N THR A 25 -19.07 2.99 23.24
CA THR A 25 -17.91 2.09 23.30
C THR A 25 -18.27 0.76 22.66
N MET A 26 -17.31 0.15 21.99
CA MET A 26 -17.40 -1.20 21.44
C MET A 26 -16.14 -1.97 21.82
N ASP A 27 -16.32 -3.19 22.33
CA ASP A 27 -15.22 -4.08 22.60
C ASP A 27 -14.87 -4.87 21.34
N LEU A 28 -13.63 -4.75 20.85
CA LEU A 28 -13.17 -5.45 19.65
C LEU A 28 -13.20 -6.98 19.81
N SER A 29 -13.18 -7.49 21.03
CA SER A 29 -13.37 -8.94 21.29
C SER A 29 -14.78 -9.45 21.00
N SER A 30 -15.75 -8.52 20.79
CA SER A 30 -17.13 -8.85 20.43
C SER A 30 -17.37 -9.05 18.93
N LEU A 31 -16.33 -8.95 18.11
CA LEU A 31 -16.44 -9.19 16.67
C LEU A 31 -16.64 -10.68 16.40
N ASP A 32 -17.68 -11.01 15.64
CA ASP A 32 -18.16 -12.39 15.44
C ASP A 32 -18.32 -12.80 13.96
N GLY A 33 -17.89 -11.93 13.02
CA GLY A 33 -18.05 -12.10 11.58
C GLY A 33 -19.33 -11.49 11.03
N SER A 34 -20.34 -11.21 11.87
CA SER A 34 -21.58 -10.54 11.46
C SER A 34 -21.54 -9.02 11.68
N ASN A 35 -20.73 -8.57 12.63
CA ASN A 35 -20.54 -7.15 13.01
C ASN A 35 -19.16 -6.61 12.69
N GLY A 36 -18.28 -7.47 12.18
CA GLY A 36 -16.88 -7.21 11.89
C GLY A 36 -16.04 -8.45 12.12
N PHE A 37 -14.74 -8.35 11.88
CA PHE A 37 -13.81 -9.46 12.03
C PHE A 37 -12.40 -8.96 12.35
N ARG A 38 -11.56 -9.88 12.78
CA ARG A 38 -10.15 -9.64 13.06
C ARG A 38 -9.28 -10.28 11.98
N LEU A 39 -8.25 -9.56 11.54
CA LEU A 39 -7.19 -10.03 10.67
C LEU A 39 -5.94 -10.28 11.52
N ASP A 40 -5.44 -11.49 11.54
CA ASP A 40 -4.26 -11.84 12.31
C ASP A 40 -3.01 -11.92 11.45
N GLY A 41 -1.94 -11.24 11.90
CA GLY A 41 -0.62 -11.26 11.26
C GLY A 41 -0.05 -12.66 11.18
N ARG A 42 0.83 -12.89 10.22
CA ARG A 42 1.30 -14.21 9.84
C ARG A 42 2.30 -14.80 10.83
N GLU A 43 3.32 -14.03 11.19
CA GLU A 43 4.49 -14.50 11.95
C GLU A 43 4.89 -13.54 13.07
N GLU A 44 5.73 -14.01 13.96
CA GLU A 44 6.30 -13.20 15.04
C GLU A 44 7.11 -12.03 14.46
N ASN A 45 6.91 -10.83 15.03
CA ASN A 45 7.55 -9.58 14.64
C ASN A 45 7.19 -9.03 13.26
N ASP A 46 6.11 -9.50 12.63
CA ASP A 46 5.60 -8.93 11.37
C ASP A 46 5.08 -7.50 11.55
N PHE A 47 4.64 -7.13 12.74
CA PHE A 47 3.99 -5.83 13.04
C PHE A 47 2.80 -5.55 12.11
N SER A 48 2.05 -6.58 11.72
CA SER A 48 0.85 -6.44 10.89
C SER A 48 -0.14 -5.46 11.52
N GLY A 49 -0.68 -4.55 10.73
CA GLY A 49 -1.58 -3.50 11.19
C GLY A 49 -0.88 -2.21 11.64
N LEU A 50 0.43 -2.05 11.36
CA LEU A 50 1.10 -0.76 11.57
C LEU A 50 0.46 0.33 10.69
N SER A 51 0.11 -0.01 9.48
CA SER A 51 -0.66 0.82 8.54
C SER A 51 -1.85 0.02 8.01
N VAL A 52 -3.01 0.64 7.92
CA VAL A 52 -4.23 0.03 7.39
C VAL A 52 -5.01 1.06 6.60
N SER A 53 -5.66 0.62 5.53
CA SER A 53 -6.50 1.47 4.70
C SER A 53 -7.59 0.64 4.00
N THR A 54 -8.56 1.32 3.40
CA THR A 54 -9.33 0.71 2.32
C THR A 54 -8.40 0.47 1.12
N ALA A 55 -8.64 -0.59 0.39
CA ALA A 55 -8.07 -0.85 -0.93
C ALA A 55 -9.08 -0.51 -2.05
N SER A 56 -10.28 -0.02 -1.67
CA SER A 56 -11.44 0.12 -2.54
C SER A 56 -11.74 -1.18 -3.29
N ASP A 57 -12.33 -1.15 -4.45
CA ASP A 57 -12.68 -2.35 -5.24
C ASP A 57 -11.55 -2.72 -6.21
N VAL A 58 -10.41 -3.21 -5.64
CA VAL A 58 -9.20 -3.52 -6.42
C VAL A 58 -9.40 -4.70 -7.39
N ASN A 59 -10.41 -5.55 -7.14
CA ASN A 59 -10.70 -6.73 -7.94
C ASN A 59 -11.95 -6.60 -8.83
N GLY A 60 -12.71 -5.50 -8.73
CA GLY A 60 -13.88 -5.19 -9.55
C GLY A 60 -15.10 -6.06 -9.26
N ASP A 61 -15.22 -6.62 -8.04
CA ASP A 61 -16.33 -7.49 -7.65
C ASP A 61 -17.53 -6.73 -7.04
N GLY A 62 -17.39 -5.42 -6.84
CA GLY A 62 -18.40 -4.52 -6.28
C GLY A 62 -18.40 -4.43 -4.75
N PHE A 63 -17.37 -4.95 -4.08
CA PHE A 63 -17.15 -4.81 -2.65
C PHE A 63 -15.82 -4.14 -2.37
N ASP A 64 -15.79 -3.19 -1.44
CA ASP A 64 -14.55 -2.57 -1.02
C ASP A 64 -13.64 -3.59 -0.33
N ASP A 65 -12.37 -3.56 -0.68
CA ASP A 65 -11.28 -4.37 -0.13
C ASP A 65 -10.52 -3.61 0.96
N VAL A 66 -9.68 -4.29 1.70
CA VAL A 66 -8.82 -3.66 2.70
C VAL A 66 -7.36 -4.04 2.49
N ILE A 67 -6.46 -3.10 2.80
CA ILE A 67 -5.02 -3.31 2.76
C ILE A 67 -4.40 -3.10 4.14
N VAL A 68 -3.47 -4.00 4.51
CA VAL A 68 -2.78 -4.02 5.81
C VAL A 68 -1.28 -4.12 5.57
N GLY A 69 -0.51 -3.19 6.11
CA GLY A 69 0.96 -3.20 6.08
C GLY A 69 1.54 -4.01 7.24
N ALA A 70 2.65 -4.71 7.00
CA ALA A 70 3.40 -5.54 7.93
C ALA A 70 4.89 -5.37 7.68
N ILE A 71 5.47 -4.35 8.27
CA ILE A 71 6.85 -3.89 7.96
C ILE A 71 7.95 -4.85 8.40
N GLY A 72 7.68 -5.68 9.39
CA GLY A 72 8.62 -6.68 9.89
C GLY A 72 8.55 -8.00 9.14
N ALA A 73 7.55 -8.17 8.26
CA ALA A 73 7.45 -9.37 7.47
C ALA A 73 8.70 -9.57 6.63
N HIS A 74 9.14 -10.83 6.56
CA HIS A 74 10.29 -11.22 5.76
C HIS A 74 9.87 -12.32 4.80
N TYR A 75 10.35 -12.18 3.58
CA TYR A 75 10.12 -13.12 2.50
C TYR A 75 11.28 -14.12 2.44
N ALA A 76 10.96 -15.36 2.43
CA ALA A 76 11.71 -16.60 2.10
C ALA A 76 13.25 -16.58 1.90
N GLY A 77 14.04 -15.95 2.79
CA GLY A 77 15.49 -16.12 2.72
C GLY A 77 16.20 -15.72 4.02
N PRO A 78 17.35 -16.32 4.37
CA PRO A 78 18.08 -15.97 5.60
C PRO A 78 18.69 -14.54 5.58
N ASN A 79 18.49 -13.80 4.49
CA ASN A 79 19.00 -12.44 4.30
C ASN A 79 17.88 -11.39 4.07
N ASP A 80 16.60 -11.78 4.13
CA ASP A 80 15.46 -10.89 3.86
C ASP A 80 14.84 -10.30 5.13
N SER A 81 15.64 -9.88 6.07
CA SER A 81 15.16 -9.28 7.31
C SER A 81 14.38 -7.99 7.00
N ASN A 82 13.10 -7.93 7.40
CA ASN A 82 12.27 -6.73 7.37
C ASN A 82 12.16 -6.08 5.96
N SER A 83 12.09 -6.87 4.89
CA SER A 83 11.71 -6.34 3.57
C SER A 83 10.32 -5.70 3.59
N GLY A 84 9.48 -6.19 4.49
CA GLY A 84 8.10 -5.79 4.65
C GLY A 84 7.18 -6.46 3.64
N SER A 85 5.91 -6.54 4.00
CA SER A 85 4.84 -7.02 3.11
C SER A 85 3.57 -6.20 3.33
N SER A 86 2.68 -6.23 2.35
CA SER A 86 1.32 -5.73 2.51
C SER A 86 0.34 -6.84 2.13
N TYR A 87 -0.81 -6.86 2.79
CA TYR A 87 -1.83 -7.86 2.57
C TYR A 87 -3.12 -7.19 2.12
N VAL A 88 -3.67 -7.63 1.00
CA VAL A 88 -4.97 -7.21 0.49
C VAL A 88 -5.98 -8.31 0.79
N VAL A 89 -7.09 -7.95 1.41
CA VAL A 89 -8.18 -8.88 1.76
C VAL A 89 -9.43 -8.46 1.02
N PHE A 90 -9.95 -9.33 0.18
CA PHE A 90 -11.12 -9.04 -0.63
C PHE A 90 -12.39 -8.97 0.19
N GLY A 91 -13.18 -7.94 -0.10
CA GLY A 91 -14.54 -7.79 0.39
C GLY A 91 -15.46 -8.89 -0.13
N LYS A 92 -16.64 -9.01 0.44
CA LYS A 92 -17.70 -9.92 -0.02
C LYS A 92 -19.01 -9.65 0.69
N ALA A 93 -20.11 -10.05 0.07
CA ALA A 93 -21.47 -9.81 0.59
C ALA A 93 -21.73 -10.41 1.97
N SER A 94 -21.09 -11.53 2.34
CA SER A 94 -21.34 -12.22 3.60
C SER A 94 -20.33 -13.35 3.86
N GLY A 95 -20.44 -13.98 5.04
CA GLY A 95 -19.68 -15.18 5.34
C GLY A 95 -18.25 -14.88 5.82
N PHE A 96 -18.03 -13.75 6.49
CA PHE A 96 -16.81 -13.52 7.24
C PHE A 96 -16.79 -14.38 8.49
N SER A 97 -15.63 -14.98 8.77
CA SER A 97 -15.37 -15.59 10.09
C SER A 97 -15.02 -14.48 11.08
N ALA A 98 -15.20 -14.72 12.39
CA ALA A 98 -14.78 -13.77 13.43
C ALA A 98 -13.26 -13.43 13.35
N THR A 99 -12.47 -14.37 12.84
CA THR A 99 -11.03 -14.24 12.64
C THR A 99 -10.65 -14.75 11.26
N MET A 100 -9.71 -14.06 10.61
CA MET A 100 -9.08 -14.44 9.35
C MET A 100 -7.57 -14.33 9.50
N GLU A 101 -6.87 -15.38 9.12
CA GLU A 101 -5.40 -15.43 9.13
C GLU A 101 -4.88 -14.85 7.80
N LEU A 102 -3.98 -13.87 7.86
CA LEU A 102 -3.35 -13.31 6.66
C LEU A 102 -2.48 -14.34 5.91
N SER A 103 -2.03 -15.39 6.61
CA SER A 103 -1.35 -16.54 6.00
C SER A 103 -2.26 -17.40 5.11
N GLY A 104 -3.58 -17.24 5.22
CA GLY A 104 -4.57 -18.00 4.45
C GLY A 104 -5.02 -17.33 3.13
N LEU A 105 -4.36 -16.25 2.72
CA LEU A 105 -4.66 -15.60 1.43
C LEU A 105 -4.15 -16.46 0.27
N ASP A 106 -5.01 -16.70 -0.73
CA ASP A 106 -4.77 -17.67 -1.79
C ASP A 106 -4.98 -17.12 -3.21
N GLY A 107 -5.22 -15.81 -3.35
CA GLY A 107 -5.52 -15.12 -4.60
C GLY A 107 -7.02 -15.04 -4.91
N SER A 108 -7.85 -15.86 -4.27
CA SER A 108 -9.31 -15.82 -4.41
C SER A 108 -10.02 -15.03 -3.30
N ASN A 109 -9.37 -14.88 -2.16
CA ASN A 109 -9.86 -14.17 -0.98
C ASN A 109 -9.01 -12.95 -0.61
N GLY A 110 -7.97 -12.68 -1.40
CA GLY A 110 -6.96 -11.66 -1.19
C GLY A 110 -5.58 -12.14 -1.59
N PHE A 111 -4.58 -11.31 -1.45
CA PHE A 111 -3.21 -11.61 -1.84
C PHE A 111 -2.19 -10.84 -0.99
N ARG A 112 -0.93 -11.26 -1.07
CA ARG A 112 0.20 -10.62 -0.42
C ARG A 112 1.10 -9.93 -1.45
N LEU A 113 1.57 -8.74 -1.09
CA LEU A 113 2.56 -7.95 -1.81
C LEU A 113 3.87 -7.98 -1.03
N ASP A 114 4.92 -8.55 -1.57
CA ASP A 114 6.22 -8.69 -0.91
C ASP A 114 7.17 -7.56 -1.29
N GLY A 115 7.85 -6.98 -0.28
CA GLY A 115 8.86 -5.94 -0.46
C GLY A 115 10.07 -6.41 -1.25
N VAL A 116 10.90 -5.47 -1.70
CA VAL A 116 11.97 -5.75 -2.68
C VAL A 116 13.27 -6.16 -2.03
N ALA A 117 13.74 -5.43 -1.02
CA ALA A 117 15.03 -5.71 -0.40
C ALA A 117 14.96 -5.68 1.14
N ALA A 118 15.95 -6.29 1.78
CA ALA A 118 16.06 -6.33 3.23
C ALA A 118 16.11 -4.90 3.80
N TYR A 119 15.34 -4.67 4.86
CA TYR A 119 15.22 -3.39 5.57
C TYR A 119 14.57 -2.24 4.78
N ASP A 120 13.92 -2.50 3.65
CA ASP A 120 13.12 -1.51 2.93
C ASP A 120 11.86 -1.10 3.70
N PHE A 121 11.38 -1.95 4.61
CA PHE A 121 10.17 -1.76 5.40
C PHE A 121 8.93 -1.46 4.54
N SER A 122 8.75 -2.17 3.42
CA SER A 122 7.56 -2.08 2.59
C SER A 122 6.28 -2.29 3.42
N GLY A 123 5.23 -1.50 3.17
CA GLY A 123 4.02 -1.51 4.00
C GLY A 123 4.10 -0.54 5.19
N TRP A 124 5.12 0.33 5.26
CA TRP A 124 5.18 1.39 6.26
C TRP A 124 3.94 2.29 6.22
N SER A 125 3.53 2.65 5.04
CA SER A 125 2.27 3.31 4.75
C SER A 125 1.57 2.58 3.59
N VAL A 126 0.26 2.44 3.67
CA VAL A 126 -0.56 1.81 2.62
C VAL A 126 -1.84 2.61 2.41
N SER A 127 -2.30 2.69 1.17
CA SER A 127 -3.57 3.35 0.83
C SER A 127 -4.14 2.77 -0.46
N ASN A 128 -5.44 3.03 -0.72
CA ASN A 128 -5.91 3.01 -2.08
C ASN A 128 -5.23 4.15 -2.84
N ALA A 129 -5.14 4.02 -4.13
CA ALA A 129 -4.60 5.01 -5.06
C ALA A 129 -5.71 5.65 -5.92
N GLY A 130 -6.92 5.10 -5.89
CA GLY A 130 -7.95 5.37 -6.89
C GLY A 130 -7.61 4.73 -8.22
N ASP A 131 -8.31 5.07 -9.28
CA ASP A 131 -8.05 4.61 -10.65
C ASP A 131 -7.02 5.55 -11.32
N VAL A 132 -5.72 5.34 -11.02
CA VAL A 132 -4.66 6.23 -11.52
C VAL A 132 -4.33 5.99 -12.99
N ASN A 133 -4.72 4.81 -13.54
CA ASN A 133 -4.43 4.42 -14.91
C ASN A 133 -5.64 4.53 -15.85
N GLY A 134 -6.85 4.74 -15.32
CA GLY A 134 -8.10 4.89 -16.06
C GLY A 134 -8.66 3.60 -16.63
N ASP A 135 -8.35 2.44 -16.03
CA ASP A 135 -8.81 1.13 -16.49
C ASP A 135 -10.12 0.67 -15.84
N GLY A 136 -10.62 1.43 -14.85
CA GLY A 136 -11.88 1.20 -14.17
C GLY A 136 -11.77 0.33 -12.93
N PHE A 137 -10.57 0.00 -12.47
CA PHE A 137 -10.28 -0.68 -11.20
C PHE A 137 -9.54 0.27 -10.27
N ASP A 138 -9.82 0.20 -8.97
CA ASP A 138 -9.04 0.94 -8.00
C ASP A 138 -7.65 0.34 -7.84
N ASP A 139 -6.64 1.20 -7.71
CA ASP A 139 -5.23 0.85 -7.56
C ASP A 139 -4.78 0.98 -6.10
N LEU A 140 -3.59 0.49 -5.81
CA LEU A 140 -2.98 0.53 -4.49
C LEU A 140 -1.68 1.32 -4.50
N ILE A 141 -1.36 1.98 -3.37
CA ILE A 141 -0.05 2.58 -3.15
C ILE A 141 0.54 2.11 -1.82
N ILE A 142 1.81 1.69 -1.85
CA ILE A 142 2.56 1.15 -0.73
C ILE A 142 3.88 1.92 -0.58
N GLY A 143 4.17 2.43 0.60
CA GLY A 143 5.43 3.09 0.92
C GLY A 143 6.45 2.12 1.53
N ALA A 144 7.71 2.25 1.11
CA ALA A 144 8.91 1.57 1.60
C ALA A 144 9.96 2.63 1.94
N THR A 145 9.93 3.11 3.19
CA THR A 145 10.61 4.34 3.60
C THR A 145 12.12 4.28 3.54
N ASP A 146 12.69 3.09 3.75
CA ASP A 146 14.12 2.92 3.87
C ASP A 146 14.73 2.24 2.62
N ALA A 147 13.94 2.15 1.52
CA ALA A 147 14.42 1.64 0.25
C ALA A 147 15.60 2.48 -0.29
N ASP A 148 16.61 1.77 -0.81
CA ASP A 148 17.88 2.35 -1.29
C ASP A 148 17.91 2.49 -2.82
N SER A 149 16.76 2.76 -3.46
CA SER A 149 16.63 2.69 -4.92
C SER A 149 17.55 3.65 -5.67
N ASN A 150 17.69 4.88 -5.19
CA ASN A 150 18.61 5.87 -5.75
C ASN A 150 19.79 6.11 -4.84
N GLU A 151 19.53 6.28 -3.55
CA GLU A 151 20.54 6.51 -2.52
C GLU A 151 20.08 5.93 -1.19
N ASN A 152 20.97 5.83 -0.20
CA ASN A 152 20.71 5.22 1.09
C ASN A 152 19.50 5.89 1.80
N ASN A 153 18.46 5.11 2.09
CA ASN A 153 17.22 5.55 2.70
C ASN A 153 16.53 6.71 1.93
N SER A 154 16.67 6.76 0.60
CA SER A 154 15.92 7.73 -0.21
C SER A 154 14.42 7.48 -0.14
N GLY A 155 14.04 6.23 0.11
CA GLY A 155 12.67 5.75 0.14
C GLY A 155 12.10 5.49 -1.26
N SER A 156 11.06 4.68 -1.31
CA SER A 156 10.30 4.41 -2.54
C SER A 156 8.80 4.25 -2.23
N SER A 157 7.99 4.41 -3.24
CA SER A 157 6.58 4.03 -3.21
C SER A 157 6.25 3.15 -4.40
N TYR A 158 5.40 2.17 -4.20
CA TYR A 158 4.98 1.21 -5.23
C TYR A 158 3.49 1.38 -5.49
N VAL A 159 3.12 1.56 -6.75
CA VAL A 159 1.73 1.57 -7.22
C VAL A 159 1.44 0.24 -7.89
N VAL A 160 0.37 -0.43 -7.48
CA VAL A 160 -0.04 -1.74 -8.00
C VAL A 160 -1.43 -1.59 -8.60
N PHE A 161 -1.55 -1.91 -9.88
CA PHE A 161 -2.81 -1.76 -10.59
C PHE A 161 -3.82 -2.86 -10.24
N GLY A 162 -5.07 -2.42 -10.02
CA GLY A 162 -6.22 -3.30 -9.89
C GLY A 162 -6.52 -4.07 -11.17
N LYS A 163 -7.37 -5.07 -11.08
CA LYS A 163 -7.82 -5.86 -12.25
C LYS A 163 -8.94 -6.82 -11.90
N ALA A 164 -9.81 -7.15 -12.84
CA ALA A 164 -10.98 -7.99 -12.65
C ALA A 164 -10.70 -9.42 -12.13
N SER A 165 -9.51 -9.96 -12.30
CA SER A 165 -9.21 -11.34 -11.88
C SER A 165 -7.75 -11.71 -12.03
N GLY A 166 -7.39 -12.91 -11.55
CA GLY A 166 -6.06 -13.47 -11.79
C GLY A 166 -5.01 -12.95 -10.83
N PHE A 167 -5.41 -12.57 -9.63
CA PHE A 167 -4.45 -12.35 -8.56
C PHE A 167 -3.85 -13.69 -8.11
N SER A 168 -2.52 -13.74 -8.06
CA SER A 168 -1.82 -14.84 -7.40
C SER A 168 -1.86 -14.63 -5.89
N ALA A 169 -1.72 -15.69 -5.10
CA ALA A 169 -1.64 -15.57 -3.64
C ALA A 169 -0.53 -14.61 -3.17
N THR A 170 0.51 -14.46 -3.99
CA THR A 170 1.65 -13.57 -3.73
C THR A 170 2.05 -12.85 -5.01
N MET A 171 2.44 -11.58 -4.87
CA MET A 171 3.03 -10.75 -5.90
C MET A 171 4.27 -10.04 -5.34
N GLU A 172 5.38 -10.12 -6.05
CA GLU A 172 6.61 -9.41 -5.73
C GLU A 172 6.54 -7.97 -6.24
N LEU A 173 6.81 -6.96 -5.40
CA LEU A 173 6.87 -5.57 -5.85
C LEU A 173 8.02 -5.31 -6.82
N SER A 174 9.04 -6.18 -6.82
CA SER A 174 10.11 -6.17 -7.83
C SER A 174 9.65 -6.58 -9.24
N SER A 175 8.44 -7.16 -9.37
CA SER A 175 7.88 -7.59 -10.67
C SER A 175 7.05 -6.52 -11.36
N LEU A 176 6.99 -5.31 -10.82
CA LEU A 176 6.28 -4.19 -11.46
C LEU A 176 7.03 -3.77 -12.72
N ASP A 177 6.31 -3.70 -13.86
CA ASP A 177 6.88 -3.49 -15.18
C ASP A 177 6.18 -2.39 -15.99
N GLY A 178 5.31 -1.61 -15.35
CA GLY A 178 4.49 -0.57 -15.96
C GLY A 178 3.14 -1.05 -16.49
N SER A 179 2.96 -2.35 -16.72
CA SER A 179 1.67 -2.92 -17.12
C SER A 179 0.82 -3.41 -15.94
N ASN A 180 1.44 -3.68 -14.82
CA ASN A 180 0.83 -4.17 -13.58
C ASN A 180 1.02 -3.20 -12.40
N GLY A 181 1.66 -2.07 -12.64
CA GLY A 181 2.03 -1.06 -11.64
C GLY A 181 3.41 -0.47 -11.92
N PHE A 182 3.85 0.45 -11.07
CA PHE A 182 5.13 1.14 -11.21
C PHE A 182 5.72 1.53 -9.86
N ARG A 183 7.00 1.91 -9.85
CA ARG A 183 7.71 2.38 -8.67
C ARG A 183 8.03 3.87 -8.80
N LEU A 184 7.91 4.58 -7.69
CA LEU A 184 8.32 5.97 -7.49
C LEU A 184 9.53 5.96 -6.56
N ASP A 185 10.69 6.41 -7.02
CA ASP A 185 11.91 6.45 -6.24
C ASP A 185 12.11 7.82 -5.59
N GLY A 186 12.58 7.83 -4.34
CA GLY A 186 12.96 9.04 -3.64
C GLY A 186 14.16 9.73 -4.28
N VAL A 187 14.33 11.02 -4.00
CA VAL A 187 15.29 11.88 -4.70
C VAL A 187 16.67 11.81 -4.07
N SER A 188 16.77 11.99 -2.76
CA SER A 188 18.05 12.11 -2.06
C SER A 188 18.16 11.18 -0.86
N ALA A 189 19.40 10.88 -0.46
CA ALA A 189 19.66 10.04 0.71
C ALA A 189 18.98 10.61 1.95
N GLY A 190 18.27 9.74 2.68
CA GLY A 190 17.63 10.09 3.94
C GLY A 190 16.30 10.83 3.83
N ASP A 191 15.77 11.09 2.64
CA ASP A 191 14.49 11.80 2.43
C ASP A 191 13.29 11.04 2.99
N LEU A 192 13.40 9.70 3.09
CA LEU A 192 12.34 8.79 3.54
C LEU A 192 11.06 8.95 2.72
N THR A 193 11.17 9.04 1.39
CA THR A 193 10.02 9.12 0.47
C THR A 193 9.12 7.89 0.66
N GLY A 194 7.80 8.09 0.64
CA GLY A 194 6.85 7.01 0.93
C GLY A 194 6.56 6.81 2.42
N ARG A 195 7.05 7.70 3.31
CA ARG A 195 6.70 7.68 4.72
C ARG A 195 5.19 7.84 4.96
N SER A 196 4.53 8.56 4.08
CA SER A 196 3.08 8.72 4.00
C SER A 196 2.67 8.71 2.54
N VAL A 197 1.67 7.94 2.21
CA VAL A 197 1.10 7.83 0.86
C VAL A 197 -0.42 7.89 0.92
N SER A 198 -1.04 8.46 -0.10
CA SER A 198 -2.51 8.49 -0.20
C SER A 198 -2.95 8.77 -1.63
N ASN A 199 -4.20 8.41 -1.94
CA ASN A 199 -4.97 8.99 -3.02
C ASN A 199 -5.15 10.49 -2.74
N ALA A 200 -4.99 11.32 -3.77
CA ALA A 200 -5.26 12.77 -3.75
C ALA A 200 -6.58 13.13 -4.46
N GLY A 201 -7.24 12.15 -5.09
CA GLY A 201 -8.34 12.37 -6.03
C GLY A 201 -7.85 13.04 -7.32
N ASP A 202 -8.74 13.34 -8.22
CA ASP A 202 -8.42 14.06 -9.47
C ASP A 202 -8.22 15.56 -9.19
N VAL A 203 -6.98 15.95 -8.81
CA VAL A 203 -6.66 17.34 -8.42
C VAL A 203 -6.47 18.28 -9.61
N ASN A 204 -6.22 17.73 -10.81
CA ASN A 204 -6.00 18.49 -12.03
C ASN A 204 -7.22 18.52 -12.98
N GLY A 205 -8.25 17.69 -12.73
CA GLY A 205 -9.50 17.62 -13.49
C GLY A 205 -9.38 16.90 -14.82
N ASP A 206 -8.41 15.97 -14.98
CA ASP A 206 -8.17 15.23 -16.21
C ASP A 206 -8.89 13.88 -16.31
N GLY A 207 -9.54 13.46 -15.23
CA GLY A 207 -10.35 12.25 -15.15
C GLY A 207 -9.60 11.02 -14.65
N PHE A 208 -8.35 11.17 -14.21
CA PHE A 208 -7.58 10.14 -13.50
C PHE A 208 -7.42 10.53 -12.04
N ASP A 209 -7.39 9.57 -11.14
CA ASP A 209 -7.02 9.85 -9.76
C ASP A 209 -5.51 10.12 -9.65
N ASP A 210 -5.16 11.06 -8.78
CA ASP A 210 -3.78 11.47 -8.53
C ASP A 210 -3.28 10.92 -7.18
N LEU A 211 -1.97 10.90 -7.01
CA LEU A 211 -1.32 10.42 -5.80
C LEU A 211 -0.63 11.55 -5.04
N ILE A 212 -0.57 11.42 -3.72
CA ILE A 212 0.28 12.24 -2.87
C ILE A 212 1.26 11.36 -2.09
N VAL A 213 2.55 11.72 -2.16
CA VAL A 213 3.66 11.01 -1.50
C VAL A 213 4.45 11.98 -0.66
N GLY A 214 4.66 11.66 0.60
CA GLY A 214 5.43 12.47 1.53
C GLY A 214 6.87 12.00 1.67
N ALA A 215 7.79 12.98 1.69
CA ALA A 215 9.22 12.83 1.98
C ALA A 215 9.57 13.78 3.14
N PRO A 216 9.40 13.35 4.40
CA PRO A 216 9.43 14.27 5.56
C PRO A 216 10.79 14.85 5.89
N ARG A 217 11.87 14.27 5.34
CA ARG A 217 13.23 14.74 5.58
C ARG A 217 13.89 15.37 4.35
N ALA A 218 13.16 15.59 3.27
CA ALA A 218 13.70 16.28 2.10
C ALA A 218 14.18 17.71 2.46
N ASP A 219 15.32 18.11 1.93
CA ASP A 219 16.07 19.32 2.33
C ASP A 219 15.85 20.52 1.40
N LEU A 220 14.78 20.53 0.60
CA LEU A 220 14.56 21.57 -0.46
C LEU A 220 14.57 23.01 0.06
N ASN A 221 14.10 23.26 1.29
CA ASN A 221 14.01 24.61 1.87
C ASN A 221 14.81 24.74 3.18
N GLY A 222 15.73 23.82 3.44
CA GLY A 222 16.52 23.73 4.66
C GLY A 222 16.53 22.32 5.21
N GLU A 223 17.42 22.04 6.15
CA GLU A 223 17.62 20.72 6.76
C GLU A 223 16.29 20.16 7.28
N GLU A 224 15.91 18.95 6.82
CA GLU A 224 14.68 18.22 7.16
C GLU A 224 13.39 19.08 7.06
N SER A 225 13.32 19.99 6.07
CA SER A 225 12.14 20.85 5.89
C SER A 225 10.92 20.09 5.39
N GLY A 226 11.14 18.92 4.79
CA GLY A 226 10.11 18.04 4.22
C GLY A 226 9.55 18.51 2.89
N SER A 227 9.05 17.54 2.14
CA SER A 227 8.36 17.77 0.86
C SER A 227 7.21 16.80 0.66
N SER A 228 6.26 17.18 -0.16
CA SER A 228 5.21 16.30 -0.64
C SER A 228 5.13 16.41 -2.16
N TYR A 229 4.97 15.26 -2.82
CA TYR A 229 4.91 15.16 -4.26
C TYR A 229 3.51 14.78 -4.67
N ILE A 230 2.96 15.46 -5.68
CA ILE A 230 1.73 15.05 -6.36
C ILE A 230 2.14 14.40 -7.68
N ILE A 231 1.66 13.18 -7.91
CA ILE A 231 1.89 12.42 -9.13
C ILE A 231 0.55 12.31 -9.85
N PHE A 232 0.48 12.87 -11.05
CA PHE A 232 -0.75 12.84 -11.83
C PHE A 232 -0.98 11.48 -12.48
N GLY A 233 -2.21 11.00 -12.35
CA GLY A 233 -2.70 9.82 -13.02
C GLY A 233 -2.67 9.95 -14.54
N ARG A 234 -2.63 8.83 -15.26
CA ARG A 234 -2.62 8.80 -16.73
C ARG A 234 -2.71 7.38 -17.28
N SER A 235 -3.19 7.22 -18.50
CA SER A 235 -3.38 5.91 -19.15
C SER A 235 -2.11 5.27 -19.75
N ASP A 236 -0.95 5.91 -19.67
CA ASP A 236 0.27 5.48 -20.36
C ASP A 236 1.47 5.18 -19.43
N PHE A 237 1.19 4.77 -18.20
CA PHE A 237 2.23 4.23 -17.34
C PHE A 237 2.91 3.04 -18.04
N GLY A 238 4.26 2.99 -18.02
CA GLY A 238 5.05 1.92 -18.65
C GLY A 238 5.51 2.20 -20.08
N ARG A 239 5.20 3.36 -20.66
CA ARG A 239 5.92 3.86 -21.83
C ARG A 239 6.98 4.82 -21.36
N ASP A 240 8.26 4.51 -21.64
CA ASP A 240 9.45 5.30 -21.29
C ASP A 240 9.18 6.77 -20.96
N VAL A 241 8.84 7.05 -19.73
CA VAL A 241 8.76 8.39 -19.20
C VAL A 241 9.95 8.51 -18.27
N ASP A 242 11.01 9.14 -18.78
CA ASP A 242 12.04 9.68 -17.92
C ASP A 242 11.36 10.59 -16.91
N PHE A 243 11.41 10.24 -15.63
CA PHE A 243 11.21 11.19 -14.55
C PHE A 243 12.58 11.75 -14.17
N PRO A 244 13.07 12.78 -14.86
CA PRO A 244 14.30 13.41 -14.44
C PRO A 244 14.00 14.24 -13.19
N GLY A 245 14.17 13.63 -12.00
CA GLY A 245 14.29 14.38 -10.78
C GLY A 245 15.54 15.24 -10.84
N THR A 246 15.43 16.46 -11.34
CA THR A 246 16.48 17.47 -11.23
C THR A 246 16.00 18.56 -10.27
N ALA A 247 16.89 19.04 -9.40
CA ALA A 247 16.62 20.13 -8.47
C ALA A 247 16.25 21.43 -9.25
N GLY A 248 14.98 21.70 -9.37
CA GLY A 248 14.41 22.87 -10.06
C GLY A 248 12.96 22.57 -10.46
N ASP A 249 12.11 23.58 -10.52
CA ASP A 249 10.69 23.45 -10.88
C ASP A 249 10.50 22.56 -12.13
N ASP A 250 10.23 21.27 -11.90
CA ASP A 250 10.04 20.31 -12.99
C ASP A 250 8.60 20.46 -13.52
N GLU A 251 8.48 21.23 -14.60
CA GLU A 251 7.28 21.26 -15.42
C GLU A 251 7.28 19.98 -16.28
N LEU A 252 6.39 19.03 -15.97
CA LEU A 252 6.15 17.83 -16.76
C LEU A 252 5.56 18.23 -18.13
N THR A 253 6.42 18.51 -19.11
CA THR A 253 5.98 18.73 -20.48
C THR A 253 5.93 17.41 -21.22
N GLY A 254 4.72 16.82 -21.30
CA GLY A 254 4.46 15.72 -22.22
C GLY A 254 4.67 16.17 -23.66
N THR A 255 5.69 15.63 -24.33
CA THR A 255 5.85 15.84 -25.77
C THR A 255 4.81 15.00 -26.51
N LYS A 256 3.85 15.68 -27.15
CA LYS A 256 2.99 15.05 -28.16
C LYS A 256 3.85 14.55 -29.33
N ALA A 257 3.80 13.25 -29.60
CA ALA A 257 4.20 12.66 -30.86
C ALA A 257 3.10 12.86 -31.92
#